data_fd2da085148c27f4c041b03bbb148fa4
#
_entry.id   fd2da085148c27f4c041b03bbb148fa4
#
_cell.length_a   1.000
_cell.length_b   1.000
_cell.length_c   1.000
_cell.angle_alpha   90.00
_cell.angle_beta   90.00
_cell.angle_gamma   90.00
#
_symmetry.space_group_name_H-M   'P 1'
#
loop_
_entity.id
_entity.type
_entity.pdbx_description
1 polymer ?
#
loop_
_entity_poly.entity_id
_entity_poly.type
_entity_poly.pdbx_seq_one_letter_code
_entity_poly.pdbx_strand_id
1 'polypeptide(L)'
;AIRMLMKAGAGLARNRDLSALRFAASVGEPLHPEGVVWGLEALGQPFHDTWWQTETGAIMIANTPTQDIRPGSMGRPLPGIEAAIVRRRTEGGVDLLEPGAEGELALRAGWPSLFRGYLDDEERYRHCFTDGWYLSGDLATRDADGYYWFLGRADDVIKTAGHLIGPFEIESVLLEHPAVAEAGMIGKPDAFAGQIIKAFVALKPGYAASDALRKELIGFSRIRLGPAVAPRELEFVADLPKTRSGKIMRRLLRARELGLPVGDLSALENSAE
;
A
#
# COMPACT_ATOMS: atom_id res chain seq x y z
N ALA A 1 -0.92 -13.38 3.85
CA ALA A 1 -1.45 -14.37 4.80
C ALA A 1 -2.92 -14.11 5.14
N ILE A 2 -3.32 -12.91 5.63
CA ILE A 2 -4.70 -12.63 6.11
C ILE A 2 -5.74 -12.87 5.01
N ARG A 3 -5.52 -12.35 3.80
CA ARG A 3 -6.42 -12.60 2.64
C ARG A 3 -6.60 -14.09 2.32
N MET A 4 -5.56 -14.91 2.49
CA MET A 4 -5.67 -16.36 2.31
C MET A 4 -6.52 -17.01 3.40
N LEU A 5 -6.39 -16.56 4.64
CA LEU A 5 -7.24 -17.01 5.75
C LEU A 5 -8.70 -16.62 5.53
N MET A 6 -8.95 -15.37 5.11
CA MET A 6 -10.29 -14.90 4.77
C MET A 6 -10.92 -15.75 3.65
N LYS A 7 -10.14 -16.07 2.62
CA LYS A 7 -10.58 -16.94 1.51
C LYS A 7 -10.91 -18.37 1.96
N ALA A 8 -10.15 -18.89 2.93
CA ALA A 8 -10.40 -20.22 3.51
C ALA A 8 -11.65 -20.26 4.42
N GLY A 9 -12.11 -19.07 4.87
CA GLY A 9 -13.32 -18.89 5.65
C GLY A 9 -13.14 -18.99 7.16
N ALA A 10 -13.98 -18.25 7.88
CA ALA A 10 -13.95 -18.19 9.36
C ALA A 10 -14.22 -19.55 10.05
N GLY A 11 -14.87 -20.48 9.36
CA GLY A 11 -15.17 -21.81 9.91
C GLY A 11 -13.94 -22.62 10.31
N LEU A 12 -12.83 -22.47 9.58
CA LEU A 12 -11.58 -23.16 9.93
C LEU A 12 -10.98 -22.65 11.26
N ALA A 13 -11.07 -21.36 11.52
CA ALA A 13 -10.60 -20.75 12.76
C ALA A 13 -11.51 -21.11 13.94
N ARG A 14 -12.85 -21.05 13.75
CA ARG A 14 -13.84 -21.36 14.79
C ARG A 14 -13.77 -22.82 15.29
N ASN A 15 -13.27 -23.73 14.48
CA ASN A 15 -13.09 -25.14 14.81
C ASN A 15 -11.75 -25.44 15.50
N ARG A 16 -11.00 -24.43 15.91
CA ARG A 16 -9.71 -24.54 16.60
C ARG A 16 -9.80 -23.91 17.98
N ASP A 17 -9.05 -24.47 18.91
CA ASP A 17 -8.85 -23.83 20.22
C ASP A 17 -7.89 -22.63 20.05
N LEU A 18 -8.43 -21.43 20.09
CA LEU A 18 -7.69 -20.19 20.02
C LEU A 18 -7.64 -19.45 21.38
N SER A 19 -7.95 -20.13 22.48
CA SER A 19 -8.00 -19.54 23.82
C SER A 19 -6.64 -18.93 24.27
N ALA A 20 -5.54 -19.41 23.72
CA ALA A 20 -4.20 -18.88 23.97
C ALA A 20 -3.83 -17.69 23.05
N LEU A 21 -4.63 -17.37 22.04
CA LEU A 21 -4.38 -16.24 21.15
C LEU A 21 -4.70 -14.93 21.88
N ARG A 22 -3.68 -14.16 22.19
CA ARG A 22 -3.81 -12.90 22.93
C ARG A 22 -3.76 -11.67 22.02
N PHE A 23 -3.14 -11.81 20.85
CA PHE A 23 -2.85 -10.68 19.96
C PHE A 23 -2.65 -11.16 18.52
N ALA A 24 -3.27 -10.49 17.58
CA ALA A 24 -3.08 -10.69 16.14
C ALA A 24 -2.63 -9.38 15.50
N ALA A 25 -1.51 -9.40 14.79
CA ALA A 25 -0.97 -8.22 14.12
C ALA A 25 -0.81 -8.43 12.62
N SER A 26 -0.86 -7.33 11.88
CA SER A 26 -0.58 -7.28 10.46
C SER A 26 0.66 -6.42 10.18
N VAL A 27 1.47 -6.87 9.22
CA VAL A 27 2.70 -6.19 8.83
C VAL A 27 3.04 -6.49 7.36
N GLY A 28 3.74 -5.56 6.73
CA GLY A 28 4.35 -5.74 5.41
C GLY A 28 3.53 -5.22 4.24
N GLU A 29 2.20 -5.19 4.37
CA GLU A 29 1.27 -4.57 3.44
C GLU A 29 0.16 -3.87 4.22
N PRO A 30 -0.44 -2.78 3.70
CA PRO A 30 -1.58 -2.15 4.33
C PRO A 30 -2.72 -3.17 4.52
N LEU A 31 -3.33 -3.16 5.69
CA LEU A 31 -4.45 -4.03 6.00
C LEU A 31 -5.77 -3.35 5.66
N HIS A 32 -6.57 -4.02 4.83
CA HIS A 32 -7.92 -3.57 4.53
C HIS A 32 -8.81 -3.58 5.77
N PRO A 33 -9.77 -2.63 5.86
CA PRO A 33 -10.77 -2.59 6.94
C PRO A 33 -11.46 -3.94 7.16
N GLU A 34 -11.80 -4.65 6.08
CA GLU A 34 -12.46 -5.96 6.12
C GLU A 34 -11.61 -7.03 6.82
N GLY A 35 -10.28 -6.94 6.70
CA GLY A 35 -9.36 -7.85 7.39
C GLY A 35 -9.42 -7.70 8.90
N VAL A 36 -9.53 -6.46 9.39
CA VAL A 36 -9.69 -6.16 10.83
C VAL A 36 -11.00 -6.73 11.36
N VAL A 37 -12.11 -6.46 10.65
CA VAL A 37 -13.45 -6.94 11.01
C VAL A 37 -13.50 -8.46 10.97
N TRP A 38 -12.96 -9.08 9.91
CA TRP A 38 -12.88 -10.52 9.79
C TRP A 38 -12.08 -11.18 10.93
N GLY A 39 -10.99 -10.57 11.35
CA GLY A 39 -10.19 -11.06 12.48
C GLY A 39 -11.01 -11.15 13.75
N LEU A 40 -11.77 -10.09 14.05
CA LEU A 40 -12.66 -10.07 15.21
C LEU A 40 -13.74 -11.15 15.11
N GLU A 41 -14.33 -11.32 13.92
CA GLU A 41 -15.39 -12.32 13.69
C GLU A 41 -14.87 -13.76 13.73
N ALA A 42 -13.71 -14.03 13.11
CA ALA A 42 -13.18 -15.40 12.93
C ALA A 42 -12.29 -15.86 14.07
N LEU A 43 -11.51 -14.96 14.68
CA LEU A 43 -10.50 -15.29 15.70
C LEU A 43 -10.91 -14.79 17.09
N GLY A 44 -11.97 -13.99 17.21
CA GLY A 44 -12.32 -13.27 18.44
C GLY A 44 -11.35 -12.15 18.81
N GLN A 45 -10.42 -11.83 17.91
CA GLN A 45 -9.40 -10.79 18.09
C GLN A 45 -9.28 -9.99 16.79
N PRO A 46 -9.32 -8.64 16.84
CA PRO A 46 -9.05 -7.82 15.65
C PRO A 46 -7.58 -7.95 15.24
N PHE A 47 -7.28 -7.77 13.97
CA PHE A 47 -5.91 -7.55 13.57
C PHE A 47 -5.50 -6.11 13.87
N HIS A 48 -4.34 -5.97 14.51
CA HIS A 48 -3.69 -4.69 14.76
C HIS A 48 -2.75 -4.38 13.60
N ASP A 49 -3.12 -3.44 12.76
CA ASP A 49 -2.23 -3.02 11.67
C ASP A 49 -1.09 -2.18 12.20
N THR A 50 0.06 -2.30 11.54
CA THR A 50 1.32 -1.66 11.94
C THR A 50 2.02 -1.07 10.72
N TRP A 51 2.71 0.05 10.92
CA TRP A 51 3.59 0.63 9.92
C TRP A 51 5.03 0.69 10.41
N TRP A 52 5.92 0.24 9.55
CA TRP A 52 7.36 0.31 9.69
C TRP A 52 8.05 0.10 8.35
N GLN A 53 9.33 0.37 8.31
CA GLN A 53 10.20 0.12 7.16
C GLN A 53 11.49 -0.55 7.63
N THR A 54 12.25 -1.14 6.72
CA THR A 54 13.59 -1.65 7.00
C THR A 54 14.47 -0.54 7.61
N GLU A 55 14.33 0.66 7.10
CA GLU A 55 15.02 1.87 7.54
C GLU A 55 14.65 2.29 8.97
N THR A 56 13.45 2.00 9.42
CA THR A 56 13.04 2.32 10.80
C THR A 56 13.53 1.28 11.81
N GLY A 57 13.81 0.05 11.36
CA GLY A 57 14.34 -1.05 12.18
C GLY A 57 13.37 -1.60 13.23
N ALA A 58 12.23 -0.94 13.44
CA ALA A 58 11.16 -1.33 14.36
C ALA A 58 9.83 -0.73 13.92
N ILE A 59 8.73 -1.19 14.51
CA ILE A 59 7.40 -0.61 14.31
C ILE A 59 7.37 0.79 14.90
N MET A 60 6.90 1.76 14.12
CA MET A 60 6.81 3.17 14.49
C MET A 60 5.40 3.64 14.77
N ILE A 61 4.42 3.13 13.97
CA ILE A 61 3.01 3.47 14.10
C ILE A 61 2.24 2.15 14.20
N ALA A 62 1.30 2.04 15.13
CA ALA A 62 0.53 0.82 15.31
C ALA A 62 -0.85 1.09 15.91
N ASN A 63 -1.79 0.22 15.58
CA ASN A 63 -2.98 0.02 16.38
C ASN A 63 -2.59 -0.83 17.60
N THR A 64 -2.78 -0.33 18.82
CA THR A 64 -2.42 -1.04 20.05
C THR A 64 -3.67 -1.45 20.82
N PRO A 65 -3.62 -2.46 21.69
CA PRO A 65 -4.76 -2.88 22.50
C PRO A 65 -5.28 -1.80 23.46
N THR A 66 -4.50 -0.75 23.70
CA THR A 66 -4.85 0.38 24.60
C THR A 66 -5.59 1.51 23.90
N GLN A 67 -5.87 1.35 22.60
CA GLN A 67 -6.52 2.36 21.78
C GLN A 67 -7.67 1.72 20.99
N ASP A 68 -8.64 2.56 20.62
CA ASP A 68 -9.67 2.14 19.67
C ASP A 68 -9.02 1.85 18.31
N ILE A 69 -9.29 0.67 17.76
CA ILE A 69 -8.83 0.33 16.41
C ILE A 69 -9.74 0.98 15.41
N ARG A 70 -9.16 1.78 14.51
CA ARG A 70 -9.86 2.32 13.33
C ARG A 70 -9.50 1.45 12.13
N PRO A 71 -10.42 0.60 11.64
CA PRO A 71 -10.14 -0.29 10.50
C PRO A 71 -9.65 0.49 9.29
N GLY A 72 -8.49 0.08 8.72
CA GLY A 72 -7.83 0.76 7.62
C GLY A 72 -6.79 1.81 8.02
N SER A 73 -6.74 2.22 9.30
CA SER A 73 -5.66 3.08 9.79
C SER A 73 -4.43 2.26 10.20
N MET A 74 -3.26 2.84 10.06
CA MET A 74 -2.01 2.29 10.60
C MET A 74 -1.94 2.42 12.13
N GLY A 75 -2.90 3.14 12.75
CA GLY A 75 -2.90 3.47 14.18
C GLY A 75 -2.22 4.79 14.49
N ARG A 76 -1.61 4.87 15.67
CA ARG A 76 -0.91 6.06 16.19
C ARG A 76 0.58 5.79 16.39
N PRO A 77 1.43 6.82 16.41
CA PRO A 77 2.85 6.67 16.75
C PRO A 77 3.03 6.00 18.11
N LEU A 78 3.99 5.09 18.19
CA LEU A 78 4.36 4.45 19.44
C LEU A 78 5.03 5.44 20.40
N PRO A 79 5.03 5.19 21.71
CA PRO A 79 5.66 6.06 22.69
C PRO A 79 7.12 6.37 22.32
N GLY A 80 7.46 7.66 22.31
CA GLY A 80 8.79 8.15 21.94
C GLY A 80 8.99 8.37 20.43
N ILE A 81 8.01 8.07 19.60
CA ILE A 81 8.04 8.36 18.16
C ILE A 81 7.26 9.62 17.85
N GLU A 82 7.92 10.61 17.29
CA GLU A 82 7.30 11.82 16.75
C GLU A 82 7.11 11.65 15.25
N ALA A 83 5.85 11.61 14.80
CA ALA A 83 5.48 11.48 13.39
C ALA A 83 4.72 12.71 12.91
N ALA A 84 4.88 13.05 11.63
CA ALA A 84 4.19 14.16 10.99
C ALA A 84 3.86 13.83 9.54
N ILE A 85 2.90 14.55 8.98
CA ILE A 85 2.68 14.62 7.54
C ILE A 85 3.36 15.89 7.04
N VAL A 86 4.19 15.76 6.01
CA VAL A 86 5.02 16.86 5.53
C VAL A 86 4.90 17.04 4.01
N ARG A 87 5.22 18.25 3.56
CA ARG A 87 5.44 18.57 2.14
C ARG A 87 6.86 19.05 1.96
N ARG A 88 7.60 18.46 1.01
CA ARG A 88 8.93 18.94 0.63
C ARG A 88 8.82 20.29 -0.09
N ARG A 89 9.63 21.26 0.32
CA ARG A 89 9.75 22.55 -0.36
C ARG A 89 10.70 22.44 -1.54
N THR A 90 10.44 23.19 -2.59
CA THR A 90 11.30 23.23 -3.79
C THR A 90 12.69 23.77 -3.49
N GLU A 91 12.78 24.71 -2.54
CA GLU A 91 14.02 25.38 -2.10
C GLU A 91 14.75 24.59 -1.01
N GLY A 92 14.31 23.38 -0.69
CA GLY A 92 14.80 22.58 0.42
C GLY A 92 13.99 22.76 1.70
N GLY A 93 14.07 21.77 2.58
CA GLY A 93 13.29 21.73 3.82
C GLY A 93 11.89 21.11 3.66
N VAL A 94 11.13 21.09 4.75
CA VAL A 94 9.77 20.56 4.79
C VAL A 94 8.81 21.52 5.49
N ASP A 95 7.55 21.50 5.06
CA ASP A 95 6.42 22.12 5.77
C ASP A 95 5.63 21.03 6.48
N LEU A 96 5.33 21.24 7.75
CA LEU A 96 4.42 20.37 8.50
C LEU A 96 2.99 20.67 8.06
N LEU A 97 2.21 19.63 7.80
CA LEU A 97 0.84 19.76 7.35
C LEU A 97 -0.15 19.53 8.49
N GLU A 98 -1.27 20.25 8.43
CA GLU A 98 -2.38 20.12 9.38
C GLU A 98 -3.12 18.78 9.23
N PRO A 99 -3.85 18.32 10.27
CA PRO A 99 -4.69 17.14 10.17
C PRO A 99 -5.66 17.19 9.00
N GLY A 100 -5.81 16.07 8.29
CA GLY A 100 -6.62 15.94 7.08
C GLY A 100 -5.90 16.25 5.78
N ALA A 101 -4.73 16.89 5.83
CA ALA A 101 -3.92 17.10 4.64
C ALA A 101 -3.15 15.84 4.24
N GLU A 102 -2.99 15.65 2.93
CA GLU A 102 -2.19 14.58 2.34
C GLU A 102 -0.74 15.02 2.12
N GLY A 103 0.21 14.17 2.47
CA GLY A 103 1.62 14.45 2.29
C GLY A 103 2.50 13.24 2.60
N GLU A 104 3.81 13.46 2.64
CA GLU A 104 4.77 12.41 2.97
C GLU A 104 4.80 12.17 4.48
N LEU A 105 4.75 10.91 4.88
CA LEU A 105 4.94 10.50 6.27
C LEU A 105 6.41 10.71 6.66
N ALA A 106 6.62 11.46 7.70
CA ALA A 106 7.94 11.76 8.24
C ALA A 106 8.03 11.41 9.73
N LEU A 107 9.20 10.99 10.17
CA LEU A 107 9.51 10.72 11.56
C LEU A 107 10.65 11.65 12.03
N ARG A 108 10.55 12.20 13.24
CA ARG A 108 11.68 12.91 13.83
C ARG A 108 12.84 11.94 14.03
N ALA A 109 13.99 12.22 13.41
CA ALA A 109 15.16 11.36 13.52
C ALA A 109 15.69 11.29 14.97
N GLY A 110 16.29 10.14 15.35
CA GLY A 110 16.92 9.96 16.65
C GLY A 110 16.41 8.78 17.47
N TRP A 111 15.45 7.99 16.99
CA TRP A 111 15.06 6.74 17.67
C TRP A 111 16.16 5.67 17.55
N PRO A 112 16.27 4.74 18.53
CA PRO A 112 17.41 3.82 18.64
C PRO A 112 17.63 2.88 17.47
N SER A 113 16.56 2.45 16.79
CA SER A 113 16.59 1.48 15.68
C SER A 113 16.72 2.12 14.29
N LEU A 114 16.92 3.45 14.22
CA LEU A 114 17.13 4.15 12.95
C LEU A 114 18.33 3.54 12.20
N PHE A 115 18.14 3.20 10.91
CA PHE A 115 19.20 2.66 10.07
C PHE A 115 20.39 3.64 9.93
N ARG A 116 21.56 3.10 9.59
CA ARG A 116 22.81 3.86 9.57
C ARG A 116 23.34 4.19 8.18
N GLY A 117 22.72 3.64 7.15
CA GLY A 117 23.10 3.86 5.76
C GLY A 117 22.58 2.80 4.82
N TYR A 118 22.74 3.04 3.55
CA TYR A 118 22.67 2.03 2.50
C TYR A 118 24.09 1.61 2.12
N LEU A 119 24.28 0.33 1.81
CA LEU A 119 25.58 -0.17 1.39
C LEU A 119 26.00 0.52 0.08
N ASP A 120 27.18 1.17 0.12
CA ASP A 120 27.77 1.88 -1.00
C ASP A 120 26.88 2.97 -1.64
N ASP A 121 25.90 3.52 -0.90
CA ASP A 121 24.97 4.54 -1.39
C ASP A 121 24.67 5.61 -0.31
N GLU A 122 25.69 6.35 0.04
CA GLU A 122 25.63 7.43 1.02
C GLU A 122 24.73 8.58 0.56
N GLU A 123 24.68 8.86 -0.73
CA GLU A 123 23.84 9.90 -1.30
C GLU A 123 22.35 9.60 -1.07
N ARG A 124 21.92 8.37 -1.33
CA ARG A 124 20.57 7.93 -1.04
C ARG A 124 20.23 8.03 0.45
N TYR A 125 21.16 7.65 1.32
CA TYR A 125 20.97 7.80 2.76
C TYR A 125 20.69 9.25 3.16
N ARG A 126 21.51 10.20 2.67
CA ARG A 126 21.33 11.63 2.96
C ARG A 126 20.00 12.17 2.46
N HIS A 127 19.52 11.72 1.30
CA HIS A 127 18.24 12.13 0.75
C HIS A 127 17.03 11.69 1.58
N CYS A 128 17.21 10.74 2.49
CA CYS A 128 16.15 10.35 3.42
C CYS A 128 15.92 11.36 4.55
N PHE A 129 16.78 12.38 4.69
CA PHE A 129 16.72 13.30 5.83
C PHE A 129 16.63 14.76 5.38
N THR A 130 15.72 15.52 6.01
CA THR A 130 15.56 16.95 5.80
C THR A 130 15.04 17.60 7.07
N ASP A 131 15.65 18.71 7.53
CA ASP A 131 15.26 19.47 8.73
C ASP A 131 15.11 18.60 10.01
N GLY A 132 15.93 17.54 10.14
CA GLY A 132 15.86 16.59 11.26
C GLY A 132 14.71 15.58 11.15
N TRP A 133 14.00 15.52 10.03
CA TRP A 133 12.99 14.53 9.72
C TRP A 133 13.55 13.45 8.81
N TYR A 134 13.30 12.20 9.15
CA TYR A 134 13.39 11.07 8.23
C TYR A 134 12.14 11.04 7.35
N LEU A 135 12.33 11.05 6.05
CA LEU A 135 11.28 11.06 5.03
C LEU A 135 11.09 9.65 4.50
N SER A 136 9.94 9.05 4.75
CA SER A 136 9.69 7.62 4.50
C SER A 136 9.49 7.26 3.03
N GLY A 137 9.16 8.22 2.18
CA GLY A 137 8.68 7.98 0.82
C GLY A 137 7.27 7.37 0.77
N ASP A 138 6.58 7.27 1.90
CA ASP A 138 5.18 6.85 1.98
C ASP A 138 4.28 8.08 2.10
N LEU A 139 3.20 8.13 1.31
CA LEU A 139 2.18 9.15 1.43
C LEU A 139 1.13 8.70 2.43
N ALA A 140 0.70 9.62 3.27
CA ALA A 140 -0.28 9.38 4.29
C ALA A 140 -1.07 10.65 4.60
N THR A 141 -2.13 10.51 5.36
CA THR A 141 -2.81 11.59 6.05
C THR A 141 -2.90 11.28 7.53
N ARG A 142 -3.07 12.31 8.37
CA ARG A 142 -3.31 12.17 9.80
C ARG A 142 -4.66 12.80 10.13
N ASP A 143 -5.52 12.10 10.87
CA ASP A 143 -6.77 12.69 11.34
C ASP A 143 -6.57 13.56 12.59
N ALA A 144 -7.64 14.25 13.01
CA ALA A 144 -7.63 15.12 14.17
C ALA A 144 -7.36 14.37 15.50
N ASP A 145 -7.65 13.07 15.54
CA ASP A 145 -7.42 12.23 16.72
C ASP A 145 -6.02 11.57 16.72
N GLY A 146 -5.18 11.88 15.70
CA GLY A 146 -3.80 11.44 15.60
C GLY A 146 -3.60 10.05 15.01
N TYR A 147 -4.62 9.48 14.35
CA TYR A 147 -4.46 8.25 13.57
C TYR A 147 -3.89 8.57 12.20
N TYR A 148 -3.04 7.69 11.70
CA TYR A 148 -2.41 7.80 10.39
C TYR A 148 -3.04 6.82 9.41
N TRP A 149 -3.24 7.28 8.18
CA TRP A 149 -3.88 6.54 7.09
C TRP A 149 -2.93 6.50 5.91
N PHE A 150 -2.57 5.29 5.49
CA PHE A 150 -1.67 5.08 4.36
C PHE A 150 -2.38 5.34 3.04
N LEU A 151 -1.77 6.14 2.17
CA LEU A 151 -2.29 6.44 0.82
C LEU A 151 -1.52 5.71 -0.29
N GLY A 152 -0.23 5.46 -0.08
CA GLY A 152 0.60 4.77 -1.07
C GLY A 152 2.06 5.19 -0.98
N ARG A 153 2.88 4.62 -1.84
CA ARG A 153 4.28 5.06 -2.02
C ARG A 153 4.31 6.34 -2.86
N ALA A 154 5.15 7.29 -2.51
CA ALA A 154 5.31 8.54 -3.26
C ALA A 154 5.76 8.32 -4.72
N ASP A 155 6.54 7.27 -4.96
CA ASP A 155 7.02 6.82 -6.27
C ASP A 155 5.98 6.00 -7.07
N ASP A 156 5.02 5.39 -6.38
CA ASP A 156 3.96 4.58 -6.98
C ASP A 156 2.62 5.35 -7.15
N VAL A 157 2.45 6.47 -6.42
CA VAL A 157 1.22 7.28 -6.49
C VAL A 157 0.99 7.83 -7.89
N ILE A 158 -0.21 7.66 -8.37
CA ILE A 158 -0.65 8.10 -9.69
C ILE A 158 -1.24 9.50 -9.58
N LYS A 159 -0.67 10.44 -10.34
CA LYS A 159 -1.13 11.84 -10.39
C LYS A 159 -2.06 12.00 -11.58
N THR A 160 -3.36 11.91 -11.36
CA THR A 160 -4.37 12.02 -12.42
C THR A 160 -5.38 13.10 -12.13
N ALA A 161 -5.60 14.02 -13.08
CA ALA A 161 -6.59 15.09 -13.01
C ALA A 161 -6.57 15.89 -11.68
N GLY A 162 -5.38 16.13 -11.12
CA GLY A 162 -5.20 16.86 -9.85
C GLY A 162 -5.36 16.02 -8.59
N HIS A 163 -5.66 14.72 -8.70
CA HIS A 163 -5.76 13.79 -7.58
C HIS A 163 -4.46 12.98 -7.43
N LEU A 164 -4.09 12.71 -6.18
CA LEU A 164 -3.06 11.74 -5.81
C LEU A 164 -3.76 10.42 -5.45
N ILE A 165 -3.49 9.37 -6.21
CA ILE A 165 -4.22 8.11 -6.08
C ILE A 165 -3.24 7.00 -5.77
N GLY A 166 -3.44 6.34 -4.62
CA GLY A 166 -2.69 5.16 -4.25
C GLY A 166 -3.15 3.95 -5.08
N PRO A 167 -2.23 3.23 -5.76
CA PRO A 167 -2.57 2.02 -6.49
C PRO A 167 -3.35 0.99 -5.66
N PHE A 168 -3.01 0.90 -4.39
CA PHE A 168 -3.58 -0.06 -3.45
C PHE A 168 -5.10 0.04 -3.31
N GLU A 169 -5.66 1.24 -3.29
CA GLU A 169 -7.11 1.46 -3.17
C GLU A 169 -7.86 0.85 -4.35
N ILE A 170 -7.35 1.07 -5.56
CA ILE A 170 -7.98 0.56 -6.78
C ILE A 170 -7.80 -0.95 -6.92
N GLU A 171 -6.60 -1.45 -6.63
CA GLU A 171 -6.28 -2.88 -6.61
C GLU A 171 -7.23 -3.63 -5.69
N SER A 172 -7.52 -3.05 -4.56
CA SER A 172 -8.42 -3.61 -3.56
C SER A 172 -9.84 -3.76 -4.07
N VAL A 173 -10.37 -2.71 -4.67
CA VAL A 173 -11.70 -2.75 -5.26
C VAL A 173 -11.77 -3.80 -6.38
N LEU A 174 -10.76 -3.88 -7.24
CA LEU A 174 -10.76 -4.92 -8.29
C LEU A 174 -10.69 -6.34 -7.72
N LEU A 175 -9.96 -6.53 -6.61
CA LEU A 175 -9.87 -7.84 -5.94
C LEU A 175 -11.20 -8.33 -5.33
N GLU A 176 -12.16 -7.43 -5.07
CA GLU A 176 -13.52 -7.80 -4.63
C GLU A 176 -14.30 -8.48 -5.75
N HIS A 177 -13.96 -8.24 -7.02
CA HIS A 177 -14.67 -8.83 -8.14
C HIS A 177 -14.41 -10.34 -8.25
N PRO A 178 -15.44 -11.19 -8.44
CA PRO A 178 -15.31 -12.65 -8.46
C PRO A 178 -14.28 -13.19 -9.46
N ALA A 179 -14.12 -12.53 -10.61
CA ALA A 179 -13.22 -12.96 -11.67
C ALA A 179 -11.74 -12.63 -11.41
N VAL A 180 -11.42 -11.69 -10.48
CA VAL A 180 -10.06 -11.17 -10.30
C VAL A 180 -9.31 -11.99 -9.28
N ALA A 181 -8.15 -12.52 -9.68
CA ALA A 181 -7.20 -13.18 -8.79
C ALA A 181 -6.18 -12.18 -8.22
N GLU A 182 -5.66 -11.32 -9.10
CA GLU A 182 -4.66 -10.30 -8.74
C GLU A 182 -4.87 -9.04 -9.60
N ALA A 183 -4.50 -7.89 -9.06
CA ALA A 183 -4.52 -6.63 -9.77
C ALA A 183 -3.29 -5.81 -9.42
N GLY A 184 -2.71 -5.15 -10.41
CA GLY A 184 -1.61 -4.20 -10.25
C GLY A 184 -1.86 -2.95 -11.08
N MET A 185 -1.54 -1.77 -10.52
CA MET A 185 -1.81 -0.49 -11.17
C MET A 185 -0.53 0.30 -11.41
N ILE A 186 -0.54 1.04 -12.51
CA ILE A 186 0.47 2.05 -12.79
C ILE A 186 -0.17 3.34 -13.31
N GLY A 187 0.54 4.45 -13.11
CA GLY A 187 0.27 5.69 -13.84
C GLY A 187 0.93 5.66 -15.22
N LYS A 188 0.14 5.77 -16.28
CA LYS A 188 0.59 5.91 -17.66
C LYS A 188 0.48 7.37 -18.06
N PRO A 189 1.52 7.99 -18.65
CA PRO A 189 1.47 9.39 -19.10
C PRO A 189 0.29 9.64 -20.04
N ASP A 190 -0.39 10.75 -19.84
CA ASP A 190 -1.53 11.21 -20.66
C ASP A 190 -1.42 12.71 -20.89
N ALA A 191 -1.71 13.16 -22.11
CA ALA A 191 -1.53 14.55 -22.51
C ALA A 191 -2.49 15.53 -21.80
N PHE A 192 -3.63 15.06 -21.32
CA PHE A 192 -4.66 15.91 -20.72
C PHE A 192 -4.77 15.74 -19.20
N ALA A 193 -4.66 14.50 -18.72
CA ALA A 193 -4.81 14.19 -17.30
C ALA A 193 -3.49 14.17 -16.52
N GLY A 194 -2.35 14.39 -17.21
CA GLY A 194 -1.00 14.14 -16.67
C GLY A 194 -0.69 12.65 -16.65
N GLN A 195 -1.47 11.86 -15.94
CA GLN A 195 -1.46 10.40 -16.00
C GLN A 195 -2.87 9.85 -16.05
N ILE A 196 -3.02 8.70 -16.69
CA ILE A 196 -4.21 7.83 -16.56
C ILE A 196 -3.84 6.58 -15.78
N ILE A 197 -4.83 5.98 -15.17
CA ILE A 197 -4.66 4.72 -14.44
C ILE A 197 -4.79 3.58 -15.43
N LYS A 198 -3.72 2.75 -15.53
CA LYS A 198 -3.74 1.47 -16.24
C LYS A 198 -3.69 0.33 -15.26
N ALA A 199 -4.66 -0.59 -15.37
CA ALA A 199 -4.77 -1.80 -14.58
C ALA A 199 -4.17 -3.00 -15.33
N PHE A 200 -3.44 -3.85 -14.63
CA PHE A 200 -3.02 -5.19 -15.05
C PHE A 200 -3.74 -6.20 -14.16
N VAL A 201 -4.48 -7.13 -14.75
CA VAL A 201 -5.36 -8.04 -14.01
C VAL A 201 -5.07 -9.48 -14.39
N ALA A 202 -4.77 -10.32 -13.40
CA ALA A 202 -4.76 -11.76 -13.53
C ALA A 202 -6.12 -12.32 -13.10
N LEU A 203 -6.68 -13.23 -13.92
CA LEU A 203 -8.00 -13.81 -13.68
C LEU A 203 -7.91 -15.10 -12.86
N LYS A 204 -8.95 -15.38 -12.09
CA LYS A 204 -9.12 -16.68 -11.43
C LYS A 204 -9.37 -17.79 -12.45
N PRO A 205 -9.03 -19.04 -12.12
CA PRO A 205 -9.41 -20.20 -12.93
C PRO A 205 -10.92 -20.21 -13.22
N GLY A 206 -11.27 -20.51 -14.48
CA GLY A 206 -12.68 -20.54 -14.94
C GLY A 206 -13.16 -19.23 -15.57
N TYR A 207 -12.39 -18.15 -15.51
CA TYR A 207 -12.69 -16.91 -16.22
C TYR A 207 -11.76 -16.73 -17.42
N ALA A 208 -12.31 -16.21 -18.51
CA ALA A 208 -11.57 -15.93 -19.74
C ALA A 208 -11.50 -14.42 -20.01
N ALA A 209 -10.35 -13.96 -20.50
CA ALA A 209 -10.18 -12.60 -20.93
C ALA A 209 -11.11 -12.26 -22.10
N SER A 210 -11.87 -11.17 -21.97
CA SER A 210 -12.79 -10.68 -23.01
C SER A 210 -12.98 -9.18 -22.88
N ASP A 211 -13.40 -8.53 -23.97
CA ASP A 211 -13.73 -7.10 -23.94
C ASP A 211 -14.97 -6.80 -23.08
N ALA A 212 -15.89 -7.76 -22.96
CA ALA A 212 -17.04 -7.65 -22.07
C ALA A 212 -16.58 -7.59 -20.61
N LEU A 213 -15.75 -8.53 -20.17
CA LEU A 213 -15.20 -8.57 -18.81
C LEU A 213 -14.32 -7.34 -18.52
N ARG A 214 -13.55 -6.87 -19.51
CA ARG A 214 -12.74 -5.63 -19.36
C ARG A 214 -13.64 -4.42 -19.05
N LYS A 215 -14.72 -4.24 -19.80
CA LYS A 215 -15.69 -3.16 -19.58
C LYS A 215 -16.40 -3.30 -18.24
N GLU A 216 -16.75 -4.52 -17.85
CA GLU A 216 -17.37 -4.84 -16.56
C GLU A 216 -16.46 -4.44 -15.39
N LEU A 217 -15.17 -4.81 -15.40
CA LEU A 217 -14.21 -4.48 -14.34
C LEU A 217 -13.96 -2.97 -14.23
N ILE A 218 -13.85 -2.28 -15.36
CA ILE A 218 -13.72 -0.81 -15.38
C ILE A 218 -15.00 -0.17 -14.82
N GLY A 219 -16.18 -0.66 -15.22
CA GLY A 219 -17.48 -0.21 -14.73
C GLY A 219 -17.64 -0.45 -13.23
N PHE A 220 -17.25 -1.63 -12.75
CA PHE A 220 -17.24 -2.00 -11.35
C PHE A 220 -16.39 -1.02 -10.53
N SER A 221 -15.16 -0.73 -10.98
CA SER A 221 -14.28 0.25 -10.32
C SER A 221 -14.89 1.66 -10.32
N ARG A 222 -15.56 2.08 -11.40
CA ARG A 222 -16.23 3.40 -11.47
C ARG A 222 -17.36 3.55 -10.47
N ILE A 223 -18.14 2.51 -10.26
CA ILE A 223 -19.26 2.52 -9.32
C ILE A 223 -18.75 2.64 -7.88
N ARG A 224 -17.62 1.99 -7.56
CA ARG A 224 -17.08 1.90 -6.21
C ARG A 224 -16.20 3.11 -5.84
N LEU A 225 -15.41 3.61 -6.78
CA LEU A 225 -14.38 4.65 -6.56
C LEU A 225 -14.72 5.99 -7.18
N GLY A 226 -15.69 6.00 -8.09
CA GLY A 226 -15.99 7.17 -8.91
C GLY A 226 -15.15 7.24 -10.20
N PRO A 227 -15.58 8.07 -11.16
CA PRO A 227 -15.01 8.11 -12.52
C PRO A 227 -13.59 8.69 -12.58
N ALA A 228 -13.20 9.53 -11.62
CA ALA A 228 -11.88 10.16 -11.58
C ALA A 228 -10.77 9.17 -11.20
N VAL A 229 -11.10 8.15 -10.38
CA VAL A 229 -10.16 7.21 -9.78
C VAL A 229 -10.20 5.84 -10.48
N ALA A 230 -11.23 5.57 -11.31
CA ALA A 230 -11.33 4.29 -12.01
C ALA A 230 -10.26 4.14 -13.10
N PRO A 231 -9.74 2.93 -13.35
CA PRO A 231 -8.84 2.65 -14.46
C PRO A 231 -9.46 3.07 -15.80
N ARG A 232 -8.68 3.73 -16.64
CA ARG A 232 -9.06 4.03 -18.03
C ARG A 232 -8.65 2.93 -18.99
N GLU A 233 -7.56 2.23 -18.67
CA GLU A 233 -7.08 1.07 -19.41
C GLU A 233 -7.01 -0.14 -18.50
N LEU A 234 -7.31 -1.32 -19.05
CA LEU A 234 -7.18 -2.60 -18.36
C LEU A 234 -6.63 -3.65 -19.30
N GLU A 235 -5.57 -4.32 -18.88
CA GLU A 235 -4.93 -5.41 -19.59
C GLU A 235 -4.99 -6.68 -18.76
N PHE A 236 -5.37 -7.80 -19.42
CA PHE A 236 -5.31 -9.10 -18.79
C PHE A 236 -3.92 -9.70 -18.95
N VAL A 237 -3.35 -10.16 -17.87
CA VAL A 237 -2.03 -10.80 -17.81
C VAL A 237 -2.15 -12.18 -17.20
N ALA A 238 -1.22 -13.07 -17.55
CA ALA A 238 -1.19 -14.41 -16.97
C ALA A 238 -0.81 -14.35 -15.48
N ASP A 239 0.18 -13.52 -15.14
CA ASP A 239 0.68 -13.30 -13.78
C ASP A 239 1.28 -11.90 -13.66
N LEU A 240 1.32 -11.37 -12.42
CA LEU A 240 1.94 -10.08 -12.12
C LEU A 240 3.39 -10.30 -11.66
N PRO A 241 4.34 -9.44 -12.05
CA PRO A 241 5.70 -9.53 -11.55
C PRO A 241 5.73 -9.22 -10.06
N LYS A 242 6.30 -10.11 -9.26
CA LYS A 242 6.37 -10.01 -7.80
C LYS A 242 7.80 -10.19 -7.30
N THR A 243 8.04 -9.60 -6.15
CA THR A 243 9.23 -9.92 -5.37
C THR A 243 9.07 -11.31 -4.71
N ARG A 244 10.16 -11.92 -4.24
CA ARG A 244 10.13 -13.17 -3.46
C ARG A 244 9.23 -13.11 -2.22
N SER A 245 8.94 -11.92 -1.71
CA SER A 245 7.99 -11.70 -0.62
C SER A 245 6.53 -11.51 -1.07
N GLY A 246 6.25 -11.63 -2.39
CA GLY A 246 4.91 -11.53 -2.96
C GLY A 246 4.43 -10.10 -3.26
N LYS A 247 5.30 -9.08 -3.12
CA LYS A 247 4.93 -7.68 -3.45
C LYS A 247 4.98 -7.45 -4.94
N ILE A 248 3.93 -6.83 -5.51
CA ILE A 248 3.88 -6.46 -6.93
C ILE A 248 4.99 -5.46 -7.25
N MET A 249 5.78 -5.78 -8.28
CA MET A 249 6.85 -4.91 -8.78
C MET A 249 6.31 -3.91 -9.81
N ARG A 250 5.60 -2.86 -9.32
CA ARG A 250 4.98 -1.84 -10.19
C ARG A 250 5.99 -1.14 -11.08
N ARG A 251 7.22 -0.91 -10.60
CA ARG A 251 8.28 -0.35 -11.42
C ARG A 251 8.55 -1.20 -12.68
N LEU A 252 8.46 -2.54 -12.58
CA LEU A 252 8.65 -3.44 -13.72
C LEU A 252 7.46 -3.41 -14.67
N LEU A 253 6.22 -3.36 -14.14
CA LEU A 253 5.02 -3.14 -14.96
C LEU A 253 5.13 -1.82 -15.73
N ARG A 254 5.53 -0.75 -15.05
CA ARG A 254 5.71 0.57 -15.67
C ARG A 254 6.82 0.57 -16.73
N ALA A 255 7.97 -0.05 -16.43
CA ALA A 255 9.07 -0.13 -17.37
C ALA A 255 8.68 -0.88 -18.65
N ARG A 256 7.98 -2.01 -18.53
CA ARG A 256 7.48 -2.79 -19.67
C ARG A 256 6.46 -1.99 -20.48
N GLU A 257 5.50 -1.35 -19.84
CA GLU A 257 4.46 -0.55 -20.51
C GLU A 257 5.01 0.64 -21.25
N LEU A 258 6.01 1.31 -20.70
CA LEU A 258 6.58 2.54 -21.27
C LEU A 258 7.85 2.32 -22.10
N GLY A 259 8.29 1.06 -22.29
CA GLY A 259 9.53 0.74 -23.00
C GLY A 259 10.78 1.28 -22.32
N LEU A 260 10.77 1.39 -20.99
CA LEU A 260 11.88 1.88 -20.17
C LEU A 260 12.81 0.71 -19.75
N PRO A 261 14.07 0.99 -19.40
CA PRO A 261 14.93 -0.02 -18.83
C PRO A 261 14.33 -0.64 -17.57
N VAL A 262 14.30 -1.98 -17.50
CA VAL A 262 13.66 -2.71 -16.40
C VAL A 262 14.45 -2.62 -15.07
N GLY A 263 15.72 -2.20 -15.11
CA GLY A 263 16.57 -2.08 -13.95
C GLY A 263 16.93 -3.43 -13.30
N ASP A 264 17.26 -3.40 -12.00
CA ASP A 264 17.65 -4.60 -11.26
C ASP A 264 16.44 -5.54 -11.03
N LEU A 265 16.60 -6.80 -11.42
CA LEU A 265 15.59 -7.87 -11.31
C LEU A 265 15.92 -8.88 -10.20
N SER A 266 16.95 -8.68 -9.39
CA SER A 266 17.41 -9.63 -8.38
C SER A 266 16.35 -9.99 -7.33
N ALA A 267 15.38 -9.09 -7.11
CA ALA A 267 14.26 -9.30 -6.20
C ALA A 267 13.07 -10.02 -6.83
N LEU A 268 13.06 -10.25 -8.14
CA LEU A 268 11.95 -10.91 -8.84
C LEU A 268 11.83 -12.38 -8.41
N GLU A 269 10.61 -12.82 -8.07
CA GLU A 269 10.34 -14.18 -7.60
C GLU A 269 10.66 -15.25 -8.66
N ASN A 270 10.32 -14.95 -9.91
CA ASN A 270 10.59 -15.81 -11.07
C ASN A 270 11.45 -15.04 -12.07
N SER A 271 12.73 -14.93 -11.83
CA SER A 271 13.70 -14.64 -12.89
C SER A 271 13.98 -15.95 -13.67
N ALA A 272 12.91 -16.57 -14.18
CA ALA A 272 13.07 -17.57 -15.21
C ALA A 272 13.17 -16.82 -16.54
N GLU A 273 14.37 -16.85 -17.06
CA GLU A 273 14.92 -16.60 -18.39
C GLU A 273 14.08 -15.85 -19.43
#